data_450aba0f9a6eff231178b1482d59c0de
#
_entry.id   450aba0f9a6eff231178b1482d59c0de
#
_cell.length_a   1.000
_cell.length_b   1.000
_cell.length_c   1.000
_cell.angle_alpha   90.00
_cell.angle_beta   90.00
_cell.angle_gamma   90.00
#
_symmetry.space_group_name_H-M   'P 1'
#
loop_
_entity.id
_entity.type
_entity.pdbx_description
1 polymer ?
#
loop_
_entity_poly.entity_id
_entity_poly.type
_entity_poly.pdbx_seq_one_letter_code
_entity_poly.pdbx_strand_id
1 'polypeptide(L)'
;RMLDYVFLCFFLGNDFLPHFPSLNIRTNGIHILLDAYKNIIGNKQDCFLLSKTYQTGIKIEWKQLYKLLLELSKNERNLWKQEYGLRSKWDKKPVMLHQKGTSKEKTELFQNTPVLYRKEEKYINPYQHCWEERYYQVLFSKNVCKENIISNYLEGIEWVSNYYFSGQVDWSWKYKFHYPPLLKDMIPKISTIKTTILPKRKTKPVPPLVQLAYVLPPIYHHLLPTTVDSTILDKQTGIPLHSNGLPNIEFQWAFCRYFWECHVKLPEIELY
;
A
#
# COMPACT_ATOMS: atom_id res chain seq x y z
N ARG A 1 12.94 -6.79 20.29
CA ARG A 1 12.08 -5.58 20.25
C ARG A 1 12.38 -4.71 19.04
N MET A 2 13.63 -4.46 18.69
CA MET A 2 13.99 -3.67 17.51
C MET A 2 13.41 -4.25 16.22
N LEU A 3 13.48 -5.56 16.01
CA LEU A 3 12.87 -6.23 14.84
C LEU A 3 11.35 -6.07 14.82
N ASP A 4 10.71 -6.20 15.98
CA ASP A 4 9.27 -5.99 16.10
C ASP A 4 8.86 -4.55 15.75
N TYR A 5 9.67 -3.55 16.16
CA TYR A 5 9.45 -2.16 15.81
C TYR A 5 9.50 -1.93 14.30
N VAL A 6 10.52 -2.46 13.63
CA VAL A 6 10.64 -2.38 12.16
C VAL A 6 9.45 -3.07 11.49
N PHE A 7 9.04 -4.23 11.99
CA PHE A 7 7.88 -4.96 11.47
C PHE A 7 6.57 -4.19 11.62
N LEU A 8 6.37 -3.49 12.74
CA LEU A 8 5.20 -2.63 12.95
C LEU A 8 5.14 -1.50 11.91
N CYS A 9 6.28 -0.96 11.49
CA CYS A 9 6.31 0.09 10.47
C CYS A 9 5.75 -0.38 9.11
N PHE A 10 5.71 -1.67 8.81
CA PHE A 10 5.12 -2.18 7.56
C PHE A 10 3.62 -1.88 7.46
N PHE A 11 2.91 -1.77 8.59
CA PHE A 11 1.49 -1.41 8.62
C PHE A 11 1.22 0.07 8.33
N LEU A 12 2.26 0.91 8.42
CA LEU A 12 2.20 2.33 8.07
C LEU A 12 2.43 2.59 6.58
N GLY A 13 2.66 1.54 5.80
CA GLY A 13 2.95 1.59 4.38
C GLY A 13 4.43 1.65 4.04
N ASN A 14 4.77 1.10 2.88
CA ASN A 14 6.11 1.11 2.29
C ASN A 14 6.00 0.99 0.76
N ASP A 15 7.13 0.80 0.08
CA ASP A 15 7.17 0.68 -1.39
C ASP A 15 6.39 -0.52 -1.95
N PHE A 16 6.06 -1.51 -1.11
CA PHE A 16 5.46 -2.78 -1.52
C PHE A 16 4.02 -2.96 -1.05
N LEU A 17 3.65 -2.34 0.08
CA LEU A 17 2.33 -2.47 0.70
C LEU A 17 1.72 -1.12 1.03
N PRO A 18 0.43 -0.91 0.73
CA PRO A 18 -0.28 0.30 1.12
C PRO A 18 -0.46 0.37 2.64
N HIS A 19 -0.47 1.58 3.19
CA HIS A 19 -0.78 1.82 4.59
C HIS A 19 -2.27 1.60 4.89
N PHE A 20 -2.58 1.24 6.12
CA PHE A 20 -3.97 1.27 6.60
C PHE A 20 -4.41 2.72 6.79
N PRO A 21 -5.50 3.18 6.15
CA PRO A 21 -5.98 4.55 6.35
C PRO A 21 -6.31 4.87 7.81
N SER A 22 -6.71 3.86 8.60
CA SER A 22 -6.93 3.99 10.05
C SER A 22 -5.64 4.12 10.87
N LEU A 23 -4.47 3.87 10.28
CA LEU A 23 -3.15 3.92 10.91
C LEU A 23 -2.22 4.89 10.16
N ASN A 24 -2.73 6.06 9.78
CA ASN A 24 -1.97 7.02 8.99
C ASN A 24 -0.77 7.56 9.78
N ILE A 25 0.44 7.43 9.21
CA ILE A 25 1.70 7.89 9.83
C ILE A 25 1.73 9.41 10.05
N ARG A 26 1.03 10.18 9.20
CA ARG A 26 0.97 11.64 9.28
C ARG A 26 0.04 12.16 10.40
N THR A 27 -0.71 11.26 11.02
CA THR A 27 -1.59 11.60 12.15
C THR A 27 -1.12 10.90 13.41
N ASN A 28 -1.72 9.79 13.80
CA ASN A 28 -1.39 9.12 15.05
C ASN A 28 -1.07 7.61 14.87
N GLY A 29 -0.89 7.14 13.64
CA GLY A 29 -0.80 5.71 13.33
C GLY A 29 0.31 4.99 14.08
N ILE A 30 1.52 5.59 14.17
CA ILE A 30 2.65 4.97 14.86
C ILE A 30 2.39 4.83 16.38
N HIS A 31 1.79 5.84 17.02
CA HIS A 31 1.49 5.79 18.46
C HIS A 31 0.44 4.72 18.74
N ILE A 32 -0.61 4.63 17.93
CA ILE A 32 -1.66 3.60 18.05
C ILE A 32 -1.05 2.19 17.98
N LEU A 33 -0.15 1.96 17.01
CA LEU A 33 0.54 0.68 16.85
C LEU A 33 1.42 0.36 18.04
N LEU A 34 2.21 1.33 18.52
CA LEU A 34 3.12 1.14 19.66
C LEU A 34 2.37 0.91 20.97
N ASP A 35 1.27 1.60 21.20
CA ASP A 35 0.43 1.42 22.39
C ASP A 35 -0.23 0.02 22.37
N ALA A 36 -0.81 -0.39 21.25
CA ALA A 36 -1.36 -1.73 21.11
C ALA A 36 -0.27 -2.81 21.27
N TYR A 37 0.90 -2.62 20.66
CA TYR A 37 2.04 -3.52 20.80
C TYR A 37 2.50 -3.62 22.26
N LYS A 38 2.70 -2.50 22.95
CA LYS A 38 3.10 -2.44 24.35
C LYS A 38 2.15 -3.25 25.23
N ASN A 39 0.85 -3.05 25.05
CA ASN A 39 -0.17 -3.68 25.89
C ASN A 39 -0.28 -5.19 25.65
N ILE A 40 -0.19 -5.64 24.40
CA ILE A 40 -0.44 -7.04 24.03
C ILE A 40 0.83 -7.90 24.07
N ILE A 41 1.97 -7.34 23.68
CA ILE A 41 3.22 -8.06 23.45
C ILE A 41 4.38 -7.46 24.24
N GLY A 42 4.58 -6.14 24.17
CA GLY A 42 5.77 -5.45 24.63
C GLY A 42 6.06 -5.60 26.11
N ASN A 43 5.03 -5.68 26.94
CA ASN A 43 5.15 -5.86 28.39
C ASN A 43 5.39 -7.33 28.81
N LYS A 44 5.44 -8.28 27.87
CA LYS A 44 5.69 -9.71 28.15
C LYS A 44 7.14 -10.05 27.78
N GLN A 45 7.88 -10.72 28.68
CA GLN A 45 9.31 -10.94 28.56
C GLN A 45 9.68 -11.73 27.30
N ASP A 46 9.02 -12.86 27.03
CA ASP A 46 9.36 -13.79 25.95
C ASP A 46 8.31 -13.80 24.81
N CYS A 47 7.72 -12.63 24.55
CA CYS A 47 6.70 -12.48 23.54
C CYS A 47 7.15 -11.49 22.48
N PHE A 48 7.24 -11.94 21.21
CA PHE A 48 7.73 -11.17 20.08
C PHE A 48 6.81 -11.38 18.86
N LEU A 49 6.79 -10.43 17.94
CA LEU A 49 6.15 -10.57 16.62
C LEU A 49 7.02 -11.37 15.65
N LEU A 50 8.33 -11.27 15.82
CA LEU A 50 9.31 -11.95 14.99
C LEU A 50 10.26 -12.80 15.84
N SER A 51 10.52 -14.01 15.39
CA SER A 51 11.54 -14.89 15.96
C SER A 51 12.65 -15.16 14.96
N LYS A 52 13.91 -15.32 15.47
CA LYS A 52 15.04 -15.72 14.65
C LYS A 52 15.07 -17.25 14.52
N THR A 53 15.30 -17.73 13.29
CA THR A 53 15.50 -19.14 13.01
C THR A 53 16.87 -19.36 12.39
N TYR A 54 17.55 -20.47 12.76
CA TYR A 54 18.89 -20.79 12.25
C TYR A 54 18.91 -21.06 10.73
N GLN A 55 17.79 -21.52 10.16
CA GLN A 55 17.73 -21.97 8.76
C GLN A 55 17.12 -20.94 7.79
N THR A 56 16.21 -20.10 8.25
CA THR A 56 15.40 -19.23 7.37
C THR A 56 15.48 -17.73 7.70
N GLY A 57 16.35 -17.37 8.65
CA GLY A 57 16.49 -15.98 9.08
C GLY A 57 15.40 -15.56 10.06
N ILE A 58 14.31 -14.99 9.62
CA ILE A 58 13.23 -14.46 10.47
C ILE A 58 11.92 -15.16 10.15
N LYS A 59 11.15 -15.44 11.20
CA LYS A 59 9.80 -16.02 11.12
C LYS A 59 8.81 -15.10 11.81
N ILE A 60 7.64 -14.92 11.18
CA ILE A 60 6.51 -14.21 11.78
C ILE A 60 5.82 -15.12 12.78
N GLU A 61 5.62 -14.65 13.99
CA GLU A 61 4.82 -15.31 15.03
C GLU A 61 3.34 -14.96 14.83
N TRP A 62 2.69 -15.65 13.89
CA TRP A 62 1.30 -15.39 13.46
C TRP A 62 0.31 -15.32 14.61
N LYS A 63 0.50 -16.15 15.66
CA LYS A 63 -0.32 -16.13 16.87
C LYS A 63 -0.22 -14.80 17.62
N GLN A 64 0.96 -14.20 17.65
CA GLN A 64 1.14 -12.91 18.32
C GLN A 64 0.63 -11.76 17.43
N LEU A 65 0.85 -11.85 16.14
CA LEU A 65 0.30 -10.91 15.18
C LEU A 65 -1.24 -10.93 15.21
N TYR A 66 -1.85 -12.12 15.27
CA TYR A 66 -3.30 -12.26 15.48
C TYR A 66 -3.79 -11.46 16.69
N LYS A 67 -3.14 -11.60 17.86
CA LYS A 67 -3.53 -10.88 19.09
C LYS A 67 -3.43 -9.36 18.93
N LEU A 68 -2.36 -8.88 18.28
CA LEU A 68 -2.15 -7.47 18.03
C LEU A 68 -3.23 -6.91 17.09
N LEU A 69 -3.49 -7.58 15.96
CA LEU A 69 -4.49 -7.13 15.00
C LEU A 69 -5.91 -7.25 15.55
N LEU A 70 -6.19 -8.26 16.37
CA LEU A 70 -7.46 -8.37 17.08
C LEU A 70 -7.69 -7.16 18.00
N GLU A 71 -6.66 -6.71 18.72
CA GLU A 71 -6.77 -5.52 19.59
C GLU A 71 -7.02 -4.25 18.76
N LEU A 72 -6.24 -4.05 17.69
CA LEU A 72 -6.41 -2.91 16.79
C LEU A 72 -7.80 -2.90 16.13
N SER A 73 -8.30 -4.07 15.72
CA SER A 73 -9.59 -4.21 15.05
C SER A 73 -10.79 -3.84 15.93
N LYS A 74 -10.71 -3.99 17.26
CA LYS A 74 -11.77 -3.58 18.18
C LYS A 74 -12.09 -2.08 18.08
N ASN A 75 -11.09 -1.28 17.81
CA ASN A 75 -11.23 0.17 17.72
C ASN A 75 -11.18 0.70 16.27
N GLU A 76 -11.11 -0.17 15.28
CA GLU A 76 -10.87 0.19 13.89
C GLU A 76 -11.87 1.26 13.38
N ARG A 77 -13.18 1.06 13.64
CA ARG A 77 -14.20 2.04 13.21
C ARG A 77 -14.00 3.43 13.82
N ASN A 78 -13.57 3.51 15.08
CA ASN A 78 -13.31 4.81 15.71
C ASN A 78 -12.07 5.48 15.11
N LEU A 79 -11.02 4.71 14.80
CA LEU A 79 -9.85 5.22 14.10
C LEU A 79 -10.21 5.77 12.72
N TRP A 80 -11.06 5.06 11.98
CA TRP A 80 -11.60 5.52 10.71
C TRP A 80 -12.40 6.83 10.85
N LYS A 81 -13.24 6.96 11.90
CA LYS A 81 -13.99 8.20 12.16
C LYS A 81 -13.07 9.36 12.50
N GLN A 82 -12.01 9.12 13.28
CA GLN A 82 -11.02 10.15 13.62
C GLN A 82 -10.29 10.65 12.35
N GLU A 83 -9.78 9.74 11.53
CA GLU A 83 -9.11 10.10 10.28
C GLU A 83 -10.05 10.84 9.32
N TYR A 84 -11.28 10.34 9.13
CA TYR A 84 -12.30 11.01 8.33
C TYR A 84 -12.59 12.43 8.83
N GLY A 85 -12.70 12.63 10.14
CA GLY A 85 -12.90 13.94 10.76
C GLY A 85 -11.73 14.90 10.54
N LEU A 86 -10.49 14.42 10.67
CA LEU A 86 -9.29 15.21 10.39
C LEU A 86 -9.23 15.65 8.92
N ARG A 87 -9.47 14.72 8.01
CA ARG A 87 -9.47 15.00 6.56
C ARG A 87 -10.60 15.95 6.16
N SER A 88 -11.76 15.85 6.80
CA SER A 88 -12.89 16.79 6.58
C SER A 88 -12.60 18.22 7.06
N LYS A 89 -11.72 18.39 8.04
CA LYS A 89 -11.22 19.72 8.44
C LYS A 89 -10.28 20.31 7.40
N TRP A 90 -9.52 19.49 6.70
CA TRP A 90 -8.62 19.95 5.63
C TRP A 90 -9.38 20.47 4.41
N ASP A 91 -10.53 19.89 4.07
CA ASP A 91 -11.38 20.35 2.97
C ASP A 91 -11.83 21.81 3.13
N LYS A 92 -11.89 22.28 4.37
CA LYS A 92 -12.34 23.65 4.69
C LYS A 92 -11.24 24.69 4.58
N LYS A 93 -9.98 24.27 4.38
CA LYS A 93 -8.86 25.21 4.24
C LYS A 93 -8.82 25.77 2.82
N PRO A 94 -8.74 27.11 2.66
CA PRO A 94 -8.61 27.69 1.34
C PRO A 94 -7.31 27.27 0.68
N VAL A 95 -7.37 26.86 -0.58
CA VAL A 95 -6.20 26.59 -1.41
C VAL A 95 -5.89 27.86 -2.18
N MET A 96 -4.75 28.48 -1.86
CA MET A 96 -4.27 29.63 -2.64
C MET A 96 -3.58 29.12 -3.90
N LEU A 97 -4.27 29.21 -5.04
CA LEU A 97 -3.69 28.92 -6.35
C LEU A 97 -3.09 30.21 -6.91
N HIS A 98 -1.78 30.35 -6.80
CA HIS A 98 -1.07 31.45 -7.47
C HIS A 98 -0.88 31.11 -8.95
N GLN A 99 -1.58 31.86 -9.83
CA GLN A 99 -1.49 31.65 -11.29
C GLN A 99 -0.19 32.18 -11.92
N LYS A 100 0.53 33.09 -11.24
CA LYS A 100 1.77 33.67 -11.71
C LYS A 100 2.93 33.23 -10.82
N GLY A 101 4.00 32.72 -11.42
CA GLY A 101 5.20 32.29 -10.70
C GLY A 101 6.25 31.67 -11.62
N THR A 102 7.47 31.56 -11.10
CA THR A 102 8.58 30.85 -11.74
C THR A 102 8.29 29.34 -11.87
N SER A 103 9.08 28.62 -12.67
CA SER A 103 8.95 27.18 -12.82
C SER A 103 9.05 26.44 -11.46
N LYS A 104 9.95 26.90 -10.57
CA LYS A 104 10.12 26.35 -9.23
C LYS A 104 8.86 26.53 -8.37
N GLU A 105 8.29 27.73 -8.35
CA GLU A 105 7.05 28.02 -7.60
C GLU A 105 5.86 27.21 -8.11
N LYS A 106 5.75 26.98 -9.42
CA LYS A 106 4.73 26.11 -10.01
C LYS A 106 4.90 24.65 -9.58
N THR A 107 6.14 24.16 -9.52
CA THR A 107 6.43 22.80 -9.05
C THR A 107 6.09 22.66 -7.57
N GLU A 108 6.47 23.61 -6.74
CA GLU A 108 6.13 23.62 -5.31
C GLU A 108 4.61 23.69 -5.08
N LEU A 109 3.90 24.50 -5.88
CA LEU A 109 2.46 24.57 -5.83
C LEU A 109 1.82 23.22 -6.18
N PHE A 110 2.26 22.58 -7.25
CA PHE A 110 1.76 21.26 -7.66
C PHE A 110 2.00 20.21 -6.57
N GLN A 111 3.21 20.17 -5.99
CA GLN A 111 3.56 19.26 -4.91
C GLN A 111 2.71 19.47 -3.63
N ASN A 112 2.23 20.69 -3.40
CA ASN A 112 1.43 21.04 -2.24
C ASN A 112 -0.07 21.15 -2.52
N THR A 113 -0.51 20.84 -3.75
CA THR A 113 -1.94 20.85 -4.10
C THR A 113 -2.66 19.70 -3.42
N PRO A 114 -3.60 19.97 -2.49
CA PRO A 114 -4.30 18.92 -1.76
C PRO A 114 -5.44 18.34 -2.60
N VAL A 115 -5.80 17.08 -2.31
CA VAL A 115 -7.02 16.46 -2.82
C VAL A 115 -8.23 16.99 -2.05
N LEU A 116 -9.09 17.78 -2.69
CA LEU A 116 -10.26 18.39 -2.07
C LEU A 116 -11.55 17.58 -2.26
N TYR A 117 -11.74 17.03 -3.44
CA TYR A 117 -12.93 16.26 -3.81
C TYR A 117 -12.80 14.79 -3.44
N ARG A 118 -12.82 14.45 -2.17
CA ARG A 118 -12.68 13.07 -1.66
C ARG A 118 -13.98 12.27 -1.86
N LYS A 119 -14.41 12.09 -3.12
CA LYS A 119 -15.68 11.45 -3.48
C LYS A 119 -15.82 10.05 -2.91
N GLU A 120 -14.78 9.22 -3.10
CA GLU A 120 -14.73 7.84 -2.62
C GLU A 120 -14.79 7.79 -1.09
N GLU A 121 -14.01 8.62 -0.41
CA GLU A 121 -13.99 8.68 1.06
C GLU A 121 -15.34 9.15 1.62
N LYS A 122 -15.95 10.15 0.99
CA LYS A 122 -17.29 10.65 1.39
C LYS A 122 -18.39 9.62 1.16
N TYR A 123 -18.25 8.78 0.14
CA TYR A 123 -19.16 7.67 -0.11
C TYR A 123 -18.97 6.56 0.92
N ILE A 124 -17.74 6.19 1.25
CA ILE A 124 -17.41 5.20 2.29
C ILE A 124 -18.01 5.62 3.62
N ASN A 125 -17.74 6.79 4.09
CA ASN A 125 -18.23 7.46 5.30
C ASN A 125 -18.41 6.52 6.53
N PRO A 126 -17.42 6.42 7.44
CA PRO A 126 -17.44 5.48 8.56
C PRO A 126 -18.51 5.79 9.64
N TYR A 127 -19.19 6.95 9.53
CA TYR A 127 -20.32 7.28 10.40
C TYR A 127 -21.61 6.58 9.97
N GLN A 128 -21.74 6.21 8.71
CA GLN A 128 -22.94 5.55 8.16
C GLN A 128 -22.87 4.03 8.36
N HIS A 129 -24.03 3.39 8.31
CA HIS A 129 -24.14 1.92 8.32
C HIS A 129 -23.54 1.33 7.03
N CYS A 130 -23.08 0.07 7.07
CA CYS A 130 -22.50 -0.65 5.91
C CYS A 130 -21.31 0.09 5.23
N TRP A 131 -20.51 0.85 6.00
CA TRP A 131 -19.37 1.56 5.46
C TRP A 131 -18.28 0.61 4.97
N GLU A 132 -18.16 -0.57 5.57
CA GLU A 132 -17.20 -1.59 5.20
C GLU A 132 -17.49 -2.17 3.81
N GLU A 133 -18.76 -2.43 3.50
CA GLU A 133 -19.18 -2.89 2.17
C GLU A 133 -18.85 -1.83 1.12
N ARG A 134 -19.15 -0.54 1.42
CA ARG A 134 -18.80 0.57 0.51
C ARG A 134 -17.30 0.74 0.34
N TYR A 135 -16.50 0.45 1.38
CA TYR A 135 -15.04 0.43 1.29
C TYR A 135 -14.56 -0.51 0.20
N TYR A 136 -14.99 -1.77 0.25
CA TYR A 136 -14.61 -2.76 -0.75
C TYR A 136 -15.22 -2.47 -2.13
N GLN A 137 -16.46 -2.02 -2.17
CA GLN A 137 -17.17 -1.73 -3.42
C GLN A 137 -16.49 -0.63 -4.25
N VAL A 138 -15.97 0.40 -3.58
CA VAL A 138 -15.44 1.60 -4.26
C VAL A 138 -13.96 1.50 -4.55
N LEU A 139 -13.19 0.82 -3.69
CA LEU A 139 -11.73 0.78 -3.78
C LEU A 139 -11.19 -0.42 -4.55
N PHE A 140 -12.01 -1.45 -4.70
CA PHE A 140 -11.63 -2.69 -5.38
C PHE A 140 -12.56 -2.96 -6.56
N SER A 141 -12.05 -3.70 -7.55
CA SER A 141 -12.88 -4.09 -8.70
C SER A 141 -14.00 -5.04 -8.27
N LYS A 142 -15.17 -4.90 -8.88
CA LYS A 142 -16.39 -5.67 -8.53
C LYS A 142 -16.22 -7.19 -8.50
N ASN A 143 -15.26 -7.71 -9.26
CA ASN A 143 -15.03 -9.14 -9.41
C ASN A 143 -13.98 -9.70 -8.45
N VAL A 144 -13.45 -8.87 -7.54
CA VAL A 144 -12.39 -9.30 -6.61
C VAL A 144 -13.02 -9.83 -5.33
N CYS A 145 -12.68 -11.08 -5.02
CA CYS A 145 -13.07 -11.71 -3.76
C CYS A 145 -12.27 -11.09 -2.60
N LYS A 146 -12.93 -10.75 -1.50
CA LYS A 146 -12.32 -10.19 -0.30
C LYS A 146 -11.19 -11.08 0.24
N GLU A 147 -11.37 -12.39 0.20
CA GLU A 147 -10.40 -13.39 0.64
C GLU A 147 -9.08 -13.30 -0.14
N ASN A 148 -9.14 -12.97 -1.44
CA ASN A 148 -7.96 -12.79 -2.27
C ASN A 148 -7.17 -11.53 -1.85
N ILE A 149 -7.86 -10.43 -1.53
CA ILE A 149 -7.24 -9.19 -1.04
C ILE A 149 -6.52 -9.48 0.28
N ILE A 150 -7.19 -10.14 1.21
CA ILE A 150 -6.66 -10.50 2.53
C ILE A 150 -5.45 -11.42 2.39
N SER A 151 -5.57 -12.48 1.59
CA SER A 151 -4.48 -13.44 1.39
C SER A 151 -3.26 -12.77 0.79
N ASN A 152 -3.44 -11.97 -0.26
CA ASN A 152 -2.33 -11.27 -0.92
C ASN A 152 -1.68 -10.22 0.00
N TYR A 153 -2.44 -9.55 0.89
CA TYR A 153 -1.86 -8.63 1.87
C TYR A 153 -1.03 -9.35 2.93
N LEU A 154 -1.52 -10.48 3.46
CA LEU A 154 -0.79 -11.31 4.43
C LEU A 154 0.47 -11.94 3.82
N GLU A 155 0.40 -12.42 2.59
CA GLU A 155 1.59 -12.81 1.81
C GLU A 155 2.59 -11.65 1.72
N GLY A 156 2.10 -10.43 1.49
CA GLY A 156 2.92 -9.24 1.42
C GLY A 156 3.64 -8.91 2.72
N ILE A 157 2.99 -9.06 3.86
CA ILE A 157 3.63 -8.88 5.17
C ILE A 157 4.79 -9.89 5.33
N GLU A 158 4.60 -11.14 4.91
CA GLU A 158 5.67 -12.15 4.95
C GLU A 158 6.76 -11.84 3.93
N TRP A 159 6.39 -11.44 2.71
CA TRP A 159 7.34 -11.09 1.65
C TRP A 159 8.22 -9.89 2.03
N VAL A 160 7.63 -8.82 2.55
CA VAL A 160 8.35 -7.63 3.02
C VAL A 160 9.28 -7.99 4.19
N SER A 161 8.83 -8.84 5.12
CA SER A 161 9.67 -9.33 6.20
C SER A 161 10.89 -10.09 5.67
N ASN A 162 10.70 -10.98 4.70
CA ASN A 162 11.80 -11.71 4.07
C ASN A 162 12.75 -10.77 3.30
N TYR A 163 12.20 -9.78 2.60
CA TYR A 163 12.98 -8.78 1.86
C TYR A 163 13.93 -8.01 2.79
N TYR A 164 13.41 -7.44 3.87
CA TYR A 164 14.23 -6.61 4.78
C TYR A 164 15.16 -7.40 5.69
N PHE A 165 14.79 -8.61 6.07
CA PHE A 165 15.52 -9.33 7.11
C PHE A 165 16.33 -10.53 6.62
N SER A 166 15.97 -11.15 5.50
CA SER A 166 16.68 -12.31 4.97
C SER A 166 17.30 -12.09 3.58
N GLY A 167 16.85 -11.10 2.84
CA GLY A 167 17.27 -10.81 1.47
C GLY A 167 16.87 -11.88 0.44
N GLN A 168 16.12 -12.90 0.84
CA GLN A 168 15.64 -13.96 -0.04
C GLN A 168 14.15 -13.82 -0.29
N VAL A 169 13.79 -13.40 -1.50
CA VAL A 169 12.39 -13.14 -1.89
C VAL A 169 12.06 -13.74 -3.26
N ASP A 170 10.79 -13.98 -3.47
CA ASP A 170 10.23 -14.21 -4.80
C ASP A 170 10.08 -12.87 -5.52
N TRP A 171 10.91 -12.58 -6.52
CA TRP A 171 10.88 -11.33 -7.28
C TRP A 171 9.68 -11.22 -8.21
N SER A 172 8.91 -12.29 -8.42
CA SER A 172 7.66 -12.25 -9.18
C SER A 172 6.45 -11.86 -8.34
N TRP A 173 6.60 -11.82 -6.99
CA TRP A 173 5.52 -11.45 -6.11
C TRP A 173 5.25 -9.94 -6.16
N LYS A 174 3.97 -9.56 -6.20
CA LYS A 174 3.52 -8.18 -6.05
C LYS A 174 2.21 -8.14 -5.26
N TYR A 175 1.99 -7.05 -4.53
CA TYR A 175 0.65 -6.73 -4.05
C TYR A 175 -0.18 -6.20 -5.22
N LYS A 176 -1.37 -6.79 -5.44
CA LYS A 176 -2.16 -6.56 -6.66
C LYS A 176 -3.16 -5.40 -6.53
N PHE A 177 -3.22 -4.74 -5.38
CA PHE A 177 -4.23 -3.74 -5.07
C PHE A 177 -3.61 -2.45 -4.57
N HIS A 178 -4.34 -1.33 -4.68
CA HIS A 178 -3.87 -0.04 -4.19
C HIS A 178 -4.18 0.21 -2.71
N TYR A 179 -5.10 -0.56 -2.12
CA TYR A 179 -5.58 -0.38 -0.76
C TYR A 179 -5.47 -1.67 0.05
N PRO A 180 -5.27 -1.60 1.38
CA PRO A 180 -5.21 -2.78 2.24
C PRO A 180 -6.62 -3.33 2.50
N PRO A 181 -6.76 -4.57 2.97
CA PRO A 181 -8.01 -5.04 3.58
C PRO A 181 -8.27 -4.30 4.90
N LEU A 182 -9.50 -4.33 5.43
CA LEU A 182 -9.77 -3.86 6.78
C LEU A 182 -9.11 -4.79 7.81
N LEU A 183 -8.63 -4.22 8.93
CA LEU A 183 -7.93 -4.96 9.99
C LEU A 183 -8.79 -6.12 10.52
N LYS A 184 -10.08 -5.85 10.78
CA LYS A 184 -11.02 -6.85 11.29
C LYS A 184 -11.22 -8.03 10.34
N ASP A 185 -11.17 -7.79 9.03
CA ASP A 185 -11.42 -8.83 8.03
C ASP A 185 -10.23 -9.79 7.87
N MET A 186 -9.03 -9.38 8.29
CA MET A 186 -7.85 -10.27 8.32
C MET A 186 -7.88 -11.28 9.47
N ILE A 187 -8.62 -11.02 10.55
CA ILE A 187 -8.61 -11.82 11.77
C ILE A 187 -8.96 -13.30 11.52
N PRO A 188 -10.04 -13.64 10.79
CA PRO A 188 -10.37 -15.04 10.53
C PRO A 188 -9.27 -15.78 9.77
N LYS A 189 -8.67 -15.15 8.77
CA LYS A 189 -7.61 -15.75 7.95
C LYS A 189 -6.33 -15.97 8.75
N ILE A 190 -5.88 -14.96 9.49
CA ILE A 190 -4.65 -15.03 10.29
C ILE A 190 -4.73 -16.14 11.35
N SER A 191 -5.90 -16.37 11.93
CA SER A 191 -6.11 -17.43 12.92
C SER A 191 -5.84 -18.85 12.40
N THR A 192 -5.91 -19.04 11.07
CA THR A 192 -5.68 -20.33 10.41
C THR A 192 -4.22 -20.55 10.01
N ILE A 193 -3.38 -19.52 10.04
CA ILE A 193 -1.98 -19.59 9.60
C ILE A 193 -1.12 -20.23 10.69
N LYS A 194 -0.49 -21.36 10.37
CA LYS A 194 0.41 -22.07 11.29
C LYS A 194 1.88 -21.92 10.95
N THR A 195 2.18 -21.68 9.67
CA THR A 195 3.55 -21.66 9.13
C THR A 195 3.67 -20.54 8.08
N THR A 196 4.71 -20.60 7.24
CA THR A 196 4.85 -19.72 6.08
C THR A 196 3.70 -19.90 5.09
N ILE A 197 3.23 -18.80 4.51
CA ILE A 197 2.16 -18.77 3.51
C ILE A 197 2.68 -18.50 2.11
N LEU A 198 3.88 -17.93 2.00
CA LEU A 198 4.51 -17.70 0.70
C LEU A 198 4.96 -19.02 0.07
N PRO A 199 4.69 -19.22 -1.22
CA PRO A 199 5.27 -20.32 -1.96
C PRO A 199 6.80 -20.17 -2.04
N LYS A 200 7.55 -21.26 -1.88
CA LYS A 200 9.00 -21.28 -2.01
C LYS A 200 9.38 -21.21 -3.49
N ARG A 201 9.34 -20.03 -4.08
CA ARG A 201 9.81 -19.78 -5.44
C ARG A 201 11.13 -19.02 -5.38
N LYS A 202 12.10 -19.44 -6.19
CA LYS A 202 13.37 -18.73 -6.40
C LYS A 202 13.31 -18.11 -7.79
N THR A 203 12.85 -16.88 -7.86
CA THR A 203 12.89 -16.07 -9.08
C THR A 203 14.10 -15.16 -9.06
N LYS A 204 14.58 -14.76 -10.23
CA LYS A 204 15.64 -13.75 -10.36
C LYS A 204 14.98 -12.38 -10.48
N PRO A 205 15.64 -11.30 -9.98
CA PRO A 205 15.16 -9.96 -10.22
C PRO A 205 15.15 -9.65 -11.72
N VAL A 206 14.20 -8.83 -12.15
CA VAL A 206 14.15 -8.31 -13.51
C VAL A 206 15.43 -7.51 -13.79
N PRO A 207 16.10 -7.68 -14.95
CA PRO A 207 17.31 -6.93 -15.26
C PRO A 207 17.11 -5.40 -15.17
N PRO A 208 18.09 -4.62 -14.69
CA PRO A 208 17.93 -3.18 -14.47
C PRO A 208 17.48 -2.38 -15.70
N LEU A 209 17.98 -2.71 -16.88
CA LEU A 209 17.59 -2.04 -18.14
C LEU A 209 16.12 -2.32 -18.50
N VAL A 210 15.62 -3.53 -18.20
CA VAL A 210 14.20 -3.87 -18.42
C VAL A 210 13.32 -3.09 -17.45
N GLN A 211 13.74 -2.97 -16.18
CA GLN A 211 13.03 -2.16 -15.19
C GLN A 211 13.02 -0.68 -15.61
N LEU A 212 14.17 -0.15 -16.05
CA LEU A 212 14.28 1.22 -16.53
C LEU A 212 13.37 1.47 -17.73
N ALA A 213 13.37 0.58 -18.72
CA ALA A 213 12.50 0.68 -19.89
C ALA A 213 11.01 0.67 -19.52
N TYR A 214 10.65 -0.11 -18.48
CA TYR A 214 9.27 -0.18 -17.98
C TYR A 214 8.80 1.10 -17.30
N VAL A 215 9.63 1.71 -16.47
CA VAL A 215 9.24 2.89 -15.68
C VAL A 215 9.46 4.22 -16.40
N LEU A 216 10.29 4.23 -17.44
CA LEU A 216 10.60 5.44 -18.18
C LEU A 216 9.41 5.81 -19.10
N PRO A 217 8.90 7.05 -19.03
CA PRO A 217 7.85 7.49 -19.95
C PRO A 217 8.27 7.35 -21.42
N PRO A 218 7.37 6.98 -22.34
CA PRO A 218 7.71 6.73 -23.76
C PRO A 218 8.47 7.87 -24.43
N ILE A 219 8.16 9.12 -24.08
CA ILE A 219 8.84 10.32 -24.61
C ILE A 219 10.36 10.33 -24.31
N TYR A 220 10.81 9.61 -23.27
CA TYR A 220 12.20 9.51 -22.84
C TYR A 220 12.87 8.20 -23.23
N HIS A 221 12.22 7.33 -24.00
CA HIS A 221 12.82 6.05 -24.43
C HIS A 221 14.09 6.24 -25.27
N HIS A 222 14.25 7.40 -25.91
CA HIS A 222 15.49 7.76 -26.62
C HIS A 222 16.73 7.81 -25.72
N LEU A 223 16.56 7.87 -24.40
CA LEU A 223 17.65 7.81 -23.42
C LEU A 223 18.09 6.39 -23.08
N LEU A 224 17.31 5.37 -23.50
CA LEU A 224 17.69 3.97 -23.30
C LEU A 224 18.81 3.56 -24.24
N PRO A 225 19.71 2.65 -23.83
CA PRO A 225 20.69 2.05 -24.73
C PRO A 225 20.01 1.35 -25.90
N THR A 226 20.62 1.40 -27.08
CA THR A 226 20.11 0.76 -28.32
C THR A 226 20.00 -0.77 -28.23
N THR A 227 20.59 -1.36 -27.19
CA THR A 227 20.51 -2.80 -26.88
C THR A 227 19.21 -3.22 -26.18
N VAL A 228 18.37 -2.25 -25.79
CA VAL A 228 17.06 -2.56 -25.19
C VAL A 228 16.12 -3.02 -26.30
N ASP A 229 15.57 -4.22 -26.12
CA ASP A 229 14.67 -4.82 -27.10
C ASP A 229 13.39 -3.98 -27.25
N SER A 230 13.08 -3.58 -28.48
CA SER A 230 11.88 -2.80 -28.85
C SER A 230 10.57 -3.51 -28.43
N THR A 231 10.56 -4.84 -28.35
CA THR A 231 9.37 -5.60 -27.92
C THR A 231 8.95 -5.30 -26.48
N ILE A 232 9.88 -4.88 -25.62
CA ILE A 232 9.57 -4.43 -24.25
C ILE A 232 8.89 -3.06 -24.29
N LEU A 233 9.32 -2.20 -25.20
CA LEU A 233 8.77 -0.87 -25.41
C LEU A 233 7.35 -0.94 -26.01
N ASP A 234 7.12 -1.86 -26.93
CA ASP A 234 5.80 -2.05 -27.56
C ASP A 234 4.74 -2.55 -26.58
N LYS A 235 5.12 -3.32 -25.56
CA LYS A 235 4.19 -3.73 -24.49
C LYS A 235 3.73 -2.57 -23.58
N GLN A 236 4.50 -1.49 -23.47
CA GLN A 236 4.06 -0.27 -22.78
C GLN A 236 3.04 0.54 -23.58
N THR A 237 2.99 0.37 -24.91
CA THR A 237 2.02 1.07 -25.76
C THR A 237 0.59 0.52 -25.66
N GLY A 238 0.34 -0.49 -24.81
CA GLY A 238 -0.99 -1.00 -24.54
C GLY A 238 -1.92 -0.06 -23.75
N ILE A 239 -1.47 1.16 -23.42
CA ILE A 239 -2.31 2.19 -22.80
C ILE A 239 -3.20 2.79 -23.90
N PRO A 240 -4.55 2.68 -23.80
CA PRO A 240 -5.44 3.30 -24.76
C PRO A 240 -5.18 4.81 -24.84
N LEU A 241 -5.18 5.34 -26.06
CA LEU A 241 -5.06 6.79 -26.25
C LEU A 241 -6.46 7.42 -26.38
N HIS A 242 -6.60 8.61 -25.84
CA HIS A 242 -7.73 9.48 -26.15
C HIS A 242 -7.68 9.96 -27.60
N SER A 243 -8.77 10.48 -28.12
CA SER A 243 -8.85 11.06 -29.47
C SER A 243 -7.84 12.17 -29.77
N ASN A 244 -7.30 12.81 -28.72
CA ASN A 244 -6.24 13.82 -28.79
C ASN A 244 -4.80 13.24 -28.67
N GLY A 245 -4.63 11.92 -28.72
CA GLY A 245 -3.34 11.23 -28.61
C GLY A 245 -2.74 11.16 -27.21
N LEU A 246 -3.46 11.63 -26.16
CA LEU A 246 -3.00 11.50 -24.79
C LEU A 246 -3.36 10.12 -24.21
N PRO A 247 -2.51 9.57 -23.31
CA PRO A 247 -2.80 8.31 -22.64
C PRO A 247 -4.12 8.37 -21.86
N ASN A 248 -4.99 7.38 -22.07
CA ASN A 248 -6.20 7.20 -21.27
C ASN A 248 -5.84 6.44 -19.98
N ILE A 249 -5.37 7.16 -18.97
CA ILE A 249 -4.93 6.61 -17.70
C ILE A 249 -5.99 6.91 -16.64
N GLU A 250 -6.42 5.88 -15.94
CA GLU A 250 -7.34 6.03 -14.80
C GLU A 250 -6.55 6.28 -13.52
N PHE A 251 -6.96 7.30 -12.76
CA PHE A 251 -6.35 7.69 -11.49
C PHE A 251 -7.33 7.50 -10.34
N GLN A 252 -6.80 7.10 -9.18
CA GLN A 252 -7.55 7.02 -7.92
C GLN A 252 -6.84 7.85 -6.84
N TRP A 253 -7.61 8.67 -6.11
CA TRP A 253 -7.10 9.57 -5.07
C TRP A 253 -7.63 9.28 -3.66
N ALA A 254 -8.35 8.19 -3.47
CA ALA A 254 -8.86 7.86 -2.14
C ALA A 254 -7.70 7.73 -1.15
N PHE A 255 -7.84 8.40 -0.01
CA PHE A 255 -6.86 8.49 1.08
C PHE A 255 -5.53 9.18 0.74
N CYS A 256 -5.36 9.69 -0.46
CA CYS A 256 -4.24 10.57 -0.81
C CYS A 256 -4.42 11.94 -0.15
N ARG A 257 -3.33 12.56 0.27
CA ARG A 257 -3.33 13.94 0.80
C ARG A 257 -3.11 14.95 -0.31
N TYR A 258 -2.17 14.67 -1.19
CA TYR A 258 -1.80 15.54 -2.30
C TYR A 258 -2.13 14.90 -3.64
N PHE A 259 -2.28 15.73 -4.64
CA PHE A 259 -2.68 15.32 -5.99
C PHE A 259 -1.69 14.34 -6.64
N TRP A 260 -0.41 14.51 -6.39
CA TRP A 260 0.67 13.65 -6.92
C TRP A 260 0.74 12.26 -6.28
N GLU A 261 0.08 12.04 -5.15
CA GLU A 261 0.06 10.73 -4.47
C GLU A 261 -0.94 9.74 -5.10
N CYS A 262 -1.58 10.11 -6.23
CA CYS A 262 -2.60 9.29 -6.87
C CYS A 262 -2.10 7.88 -7.20
N HIS A 263 -3.01 6.92 -7.13
CA HIS A 263 -2.80 5.58 -7.64
C HIS A 263 -3.13 5.54 -9.12
N VAL A 264 -2.19 5.08 -9.94
CA VAL A 264 -2.33 4.99 -11.39
C VAL A 264 -2.69 3.56 -11.77
N LYS A 265 -3.79 3.37 -12.49
CA LYS A 265 -4.11 2.07 -13.08
C LYS A 265 -3.37 1.92 -14.40
N LEU A 266 -2.28 1.19 -14.38
CA LEU A 266 -1.53 0.80 -15.57
C LEU A 266 -1.91 -0.61 -16.03
N PRO A 267 -1.79 -0.93 -17.33
CA PRO A 267 -1.93 -2.28 -17.82
C PRO A 267 -0.94 -3.23 -17.12
N GLU A 268 -1.38 -4.45 -16.85
CA GLU A 268 -0.47 -5.47 -16.33
C GLU A 268 0.48 -5.92 -17.43
N ILE A 269 1.78 -5.95 -17.11
CA ILE A 269 2.82 -6.50 -17.98
C ILE A 269 3.32 -7.78 -17.34
N GLU A 270 3.27 -8.87 -18.10
CA GLU A 270 3.89 -10.13 -17.72
C GLU A 270 5.39 -10.06 -18.04
N LEU A 271 6.21 -9.96 -16.99
CA LEU A 271 7.67 -9.91 -17.08
C LEU A 271 8.34 -11.28 -16.88
N TYR A 272 7.55 -12.33 -16.59
CA TYR A 272 8.02 -13.69 -16.29
C TYR A 272 7.22 -14.72 -17.11
#